data_af231104c6782d35f892f2a3d8563165
#
_entry.id   af231104c6782d35f892f2a3d8563165
#
_cell.length_a   1.000
_cell.length_b   1.000
_cell.length_c   1.000
_cell.angle_alpha   90.00
_cell.angle_beta   90.00
_cell.angle_gamma   90.00
#
_symmetry.space_group_name_H-M   'P 1'
#
loop_
_entity.id
_entity.type
_entity.pdbx_description
1 polymer ?
#
loop_
_entity_poly.entity_id
_entity_poly.type
_entity_poly.pdbx_seq_one_letter_code
_entity_poly.pdbx_strand_id
1 'polypeptide(L)'
;MTTEEFKKYFKRSYYRTSSFTSGAALMLSDALFVMLSIGASFFIINFINHIWINFRSFVDYVVYLPPMLAVFYAAGLYPGISLPPAEEVKKFAICSFFVFVGIALSITVEVADDKIPLVIAFILASPIAAIFLPVGREFSRHIFAKRKWFGVPAVIYVNGNSGEFIIERLLKRKDFGYKPALIIDSQATETSDFMGIPVFPHSAEIADAIRETGTKVAILCDYKLDTTAINMYYRYTINIPHIQDTNTITSYVRDFGGILGFSSTHNLTKKISVALKRALDIFLLLISAPLTIPLTIVVAVLVKLTSKGPAFYGHKRIGKNGREFKCWKFRSMVIDADKQLEKILAENPQMRAEWEKDRKFTNDPRITKLGKILRKTSIDEIPQFFNILIGEMSFIGPRPVTKPELEKYGDKSDFILSVQPGLSGMWQISGRSDTGYEERITLDSYYIQNWSVWLDLWIIIKTIYVVIKGKGAY
;
A
#
# COMPACT_ATOMS: atom_id res chain seq x y z
N MET A 1 3.85 -4.97 37.43
CA MET A 1 3.05 -6.15 37.06
C MET A 1 3.90 -7.38 37.25
N THR A 2 3.44 -8.35 38.02
CA THR A 2 4.16 -9.61 38.22
C THR A 2 3.96 -10.59 37.05
N THR A 3 4.78 -11.65 36.98
CA THR A 3 4.68 -12.70 35.93
C THR A 3 3.29 -13.40 35.97
N GLU A 4 2.74 -13.63 37.15
CA GLU A 4 1.41 -14.22 37.31
C GLU A 4 0.29 -13.26 36.90
N GLU A 5 0.42 -11.98 37.20
CA GLU A 5 -0.51 -10.94 36.71
C GLU A 5 -0.47 -10.81 35.20
N PHE A 6 0.73 -10.94 34.60
CA PHE A 6 0.89 -10.96 33.15
C PHE A 6 0.19 -12.15 32.49
N LYS A 7 0.36 -13.37 33.04
CA LYS A 7 -0.33 -14.57 32.53
C LYS A 7 -1.86 -14.38 32.56
N LYS A 8 -2.40 -13.81 33.62
CA LYS A 8 -3.83 -13.53 33.77
C LYS A 8 -4.30 -12.46 32.80
N TYR A 9 -3.52 -11.37 32.65
CA TYR A 9 -3.76 -10.30 31.66
C TYR A 9 -3.76 -10.85 30.24
N PHE A 10 -2.73 -11.62 29.87
CA PHE A 10 -2.60 -12.22 28.56
C PHE A 10 -3.79 -13.12 28.22
N LYS A 11 -4.13 -14.03 29.12
CA LYS A 11 -5.27 -14.93 28.94
C LYS A 11 -6.58 -14.15 28.74
N ARG A 12 -6.81 -13.08 29.52
CA ARG A 12 -8.01 -12.24 29.41
C ARG A 12 -8.07 -11.46 28.08
N SER A 13 -6.93 -10.93 27.64
CA SER A 13 -6.86 -10.00 26.50
C SER A 13 -6.75 -10.73 25.16
N TYR A 14 -6.10 -11.90 25.11
CA TYR A 14 -5.75 -12.59 23.85
C TYR A 14 -6.35 -14.00 23.72
N TYR A 15 -7.17 -14.46 24.64
CA TYR A 15 -7.80 -15.79 24.61
C TYR A 15 -8.51 -16.11 23.29
N ARG A 16 -9.11 -15.12 22.65
CA ARG A 16 -9.87 -15.29 21.41
C ARG A 16 -9.05 -15.06 20.13
N THR A 17 -7.82 -14.61 20.26
CA THR A 17 -6.98 -14.33 19.07
C THR A 17 -6.38 -15.63 18.56
N SER A 18 -6.54 -15.89 17.26
CA SER A 18 -5.98 -17.08 16.63
C SER A 18 -5.68 -16.81 15.16
N SER A 19 -4.57 -17.31 14.68
CA SER A 19 -4.23 -17.31 13.26
C SER A 19 -5.27 -18.10 12.43
N PHE A 20 -5.83 -19.15 13.01
CA PHE A 20 -6.87 -19.96 12.36
C PHE A 20 -8.16 -19.18 12.17
N THR A 21 -8.70 -18.56 13.23
CA THR A 21 -9.95 -17.77 13.12
C THR A 21 -9.79 -16.58 12.20
N SER A 22 -8.64 -15.90 12.25
CA SER A 22 -8.32 -14.78 11.35
C SER A 22 -8.22 -15.25 9.90
N GLY A 23 -7.56 -16.39 9.65
CA GLY A 23 -7.44 -16.98 8.32
C GLY A 23 -8.78 -17.47 7.77
N ALA A 24 -9.60 -18.13 8.60
CA ALA A 24 -10.94 -18.59 8.19
C ALA A 24 -11.87 -17.43 7.83
N ALA A 25 -11.84 -16.34 8.61
CA ALA A 25 -12.65 -15.16 8.31
C ALA A 25 -12.21 -14.48 7.00
N LEU A 26 -10.91 -14.40 6.73
CA LEU A 26 -10.38 -13.88 5.45
C LEU A 26 -10.73 -14.82 4.30
N MET A 27 -10.65 -16.14 4.50
CA MET A 27 -11.04 -17.13 3.49
C MET A 27 -12.53 -17.01 3.11
N LEU A 28 -13.42 -16.82 4.08
CA LEU A 28 -14.84 -16.57 3.83
C LEU A 28 -15.08 -15.26 3.07
N SER A 29 -14.32 -14.22 3.43
CA SER A 29 -14.36 -12.96 2.68
C SER A 29 -13.91 -13.15 1.24
N ASP A 30 -12.80 -13.84 1.02
CA ASP A 30 -12.28 -14.08 -0.33
C ASP A 30 -13.25 -14.93 -1.16
N ALA A 31 -13.91 -15.92 -0.55
CA ALA A 31 -14.99 -16.68 -1.19
C ALA A 31 -16.10 -15.75 -1.70
N LEU A 32 -16.52 -14.78 -0.89
CA LEU A 32 -17.52 -13.79 -1.31
C LEU A 32 -17.03 -12.96 -2.50
N PHE A 33 -15.77 -12.49 -2.47
CA PHE A 33 -15.23 -11.68 -3.56
C PHE A 33 -14.96 -12.48 -4.83
N VAL A 34 -14.66 -13.78 -4.73
CA VAL A 34 -14.65 -14.70 -5.89
C VAL A 34 -16.05 -14.77 -6.52
N MET A 35 -17.08 -15.00 -5.70
CA MET A 35 -18.46 -15.06 -6.18
C MET A 35 -18.90 -13.74 -6.84
N LEU A 36 -18.54 -12.60 -6.24
CA LEU A 36 -18.80 -11.29 -6.82
C LEU A 36 -18.06 -11.09 -8.14
N SER A 37 -16.85 -11.62 -8.29
CA SER A 37 -16.08 -11.54 -9.54
C SER A 37 -16.74 -12.35 -10.66
N ILE A 38 -17.21 -13.56 -10.36
CA ILE A 38 -17.96 -14.40 -11.31
C ILE A 38 -19.29 -13.73 -11.68
N GLY A 39 -20.03 -13.23 -10.68
CA GLY A 39 -21.29 -12.53 -10.91
C GLY A 39 -21.14 -11.28 -11.78
N ALA A 40 -20.08 -10.48 -11.53
CA ALA A 40 -19.78 -9.31 -12.32
C ALA A 40 -19.43 -9.68 -13.78
N SER A 41 -18.66 -10.74 -13.99
CA SER A 41 -18.32 -11.19 -15.34
C SER A 41 -19.55 -11.70 -16.10
N PHE A 42 -20.42 -12.46 -15.45
CA PHE A 42 -21.70 -12.92 -16.03
C PHE A 42 -22.62 -11.73 -16.38
N PHE A 43 -22.71 -10.75 -15.49
CA PHE A 43 -23.47 -9.53 -15.75
C PHE A 43 -22.93 -8.79 -16.99
N ILE A 44 -21.60 -8.64 -17.13
CA ILE A 44 -20.96 -7.97 -18.27
C ILE A 44 -21.26 -8.73 -19.58
N ILE A 45 -21.13 -10.06 -19.58
CA ILE A 45 -21.38 -10.86 -20.79
C ILE A 45 -22.86 -10.82 -21.18
N ASN A 46 -23.79 -10.93 -20.22
CA ASN A 46 -25.21 -10.80 -20.48
C ASN A 46 -25.58 -9.43 -21.05
N PHE A 47 -24.94 -8.35 -20.52
CA PHE A 47 -25.18 -6.99 -20.98
C PHE A 47 -24.70 -6.75 -22.42
N ILE A 48 -23.52 -7.31 -22.77
CA ILE A 48 -22.91 -7.11 -24.12
C ILE A 48 -23.60 -7.95 -25.17
N ASN A 49 -23.85 -9.23 -24.90
CA ASN A 49 -24.30 -10.19 -25.89
C ASN A 49 -25.81 -10.39 -25.93
N HIS A 50 -26.57 -9.76 -25.01
CA HIS A 50 -28.01 -10.02 -24.83
C HIS A 50 -28.34 -11.51 -24.62
N ILE A 51 -27.36 -12.33 -24.24
CA ILE A 51 -27.51 -13.76 -23.94
C ILE A 51 -27.60 -13.91 -22.42
N TRP A 52 -28.73 -14.43 -21.93
CA TRP A 52 -28.91 -14.64 -20.50
C TRP A 52 -28.18 -15.92 -20.06
N ILE A 53 -26.99 -15.80 -19.49
CA ILE A 53 -26.40 -16.87 -18.69
C ILE A 53 -27.29 -16.99 -17.45
N ASN A 54 -27.98 -18.13 -17.31
CA ASN A 54 -28.94 -18.31 -16.26
C ASN A 54 -28.25 -18.34 -14.88
N PHE A 55 -28.92 -17.80 -13.85
CA PHE A 55 -28.45 -17.88 -12.47
C PHE A 55 -28.18 -19.32 -12.00
N ARG A 56 -28.90 -20.30 -12.54
CA ARG A 56 -28.66 -21.72 -12.29
C ARG A 56 -27.24 -22.13 -12.70
N SER A 57 -26.76 -21.68 -13.84
CA SER A 57 -25.38 -21.93 -14.27
C SER A 57 -24.33 -21.36 -13.30
N PHE A 58 -24.64 -20.22 -12.67
CA PHE A 58 -23.77 -19.68 -11.62
C PHE A 58 -23.71 -20.61 -10.40
N VAL A 59 -24.84 -21.19 -9.97
CA VAL A 59 -24.92 -22.11 -8.83
C VAL A 59 -24.16 -23.40 -9.11
N ASP A 60 -24.26 -23.93 -10.33
CA ASP A 60 -23.60 -25.18 -10.75
C ASP A 60 -22.08 -25.07 -10.64
N TYR A 61 -21.51 -23.88 -10.87
CA TYR A 61 -20.07 -23.65 -10.78
C TYR A 61 -19.55 -23.28 -9.38
N VAL A 62 -20.44 -23.13 -8.39
CA VAL A 62 -20.02 -22.95 -6.97
C VAL A 62 -19.20 -24.13 -6.46
N VAL A 63 -19.37 -25.31 -7.04
CA VAL A 63 -18.59 -26.51 -6.72
C VAL A 63 -17.06 -26.31 -6.90
N TYR A 64 -16.64 -25.37 -7.76
CA TYR A 64 -15.22 -25.03 -7.93
C TYR A 64 -14.66 -24.08 -6.86
N LEU A 65 -15.50 -23.51 -6.00
CA LEU A 65 -15.05 -22.59 -4.95
C LEU A 65 -14.13 -23.25 -3.91
N PRO A 66 -14.42 -24.44 -3.35
CA PRO A 66 -13.52 -25.11 -2.41
C PRO A 66 -12.13 -25.43 -3.02
N PRO A 67 -12.02 -26.01 -4.21
CA PRO A 67 -10.72 -26.18 -4.89
C PRO A 67 -9.96 -24.88 -5.08
N MET A 68 -10.62 -23.79 -5.47
CA MET A 68 -9.99 -22.48 -5.62
C MET A 68 -9.43 -21.94 -4.30
N LEU A 69 -10.19 -22.05 -3.21
CA LEU A 69 -9.73 -21.67 -1.87
C LEU A 69 -8.59 -22.56 -1.39
N ALA A 70 -8.57 -23.84 -1.76
CA ALA A 70 -7.44 -24.76 -1.50
C ALA A 70 -6.18 -24.31 -2.24
N VAL A 71 -6.27 -23.85 -3.49
CA VAL A 71 -5.17 -23.26 -4.25
C VAL A 71 -4.66 -21.99 -3.56
N PHE A 72 -5.54 -21.12 -3.08
CA PHE A 72 -5.16 -19.93 -2.32
C PHE A 72 -4.45 -20.28 -1.02
N TYR A 73 -4.92 -21.33 -0.33
CA TYR A 73 -4.25 -21.84 0.87
C TYR A 73 -2.86 -22.38 0.56
N ALA A 74 -2.72 -23.20 -0.47
CA ALA A 74 -1.43 -23.75 -0.91
C ALA A 74 -0.44 -22.66 -1.36
N ALA A 75 -0.93 -21.58 -1.96
CA ALA A 75 -0.14 -20.40 -2.31
C ALA A 75 0.32 -19.57 -1.08
N GLY A 76 -0.09 -19.94 0.15
CA GLY A 76 0.26 -19.25 1.37
C GLY A 76 -0.46 -17.91 1.56
N LEU A 77 -1.67 -17.77 0.98
CA LEU A 77 -2.52 -16.58 1.19
C LEU A 77 -3.18 -16.55 2.58
N TYR A 78 -3.18 -17.67 3.30
CA TYR A 78 -3.74 -17.78 4.66
C TYR A 78 -2.67 -18.19 5.67
N PRO A 79 -2.71 -17.65 6.87
CA PRO A 79 -3.75 -16.81 7.50
C PRO A 79 -3.80 -15.35 7.05
N GLY A 80 -3.00 -14.92 6.10
CA GLY A 80 -3.02 -13.57 5.55
C GLY A 80 -2.45 -12.50 6.49
N ILE A 81 -1.69 -12.89 7.51
CA ILE A 81 -0.97 -12.01 8.43
C ILE A 81 0.45 -11.85 7.89
N SER A 82 0.95 -10.60 7.86
CA SER A 82 2.34 -10.30 7.45
C SER A 82 2.67 -10.52 5.96
N LEU A 83 1.68 -10.82 5.12
CA LEU A 83 1.96 -10.92 3.68
C LEU A 83 2.11 -9.50 3.09
N PRO A 84 3.23 -9.21 2.38
CA PRO A 84 3.38 -7.91 1.71
C PRO A 84 2.25 -7.70 0.70
N PRO A 85 1.62 -6.51 0.66
CA PRO A 85 0.46 -6.26 -0.21
C PRO A 85 0.72 -6.54 -1.69
N ALA A 86 1.91 -6.20 -2.19
CA ALA A 86 2.29 -6.48 -3.58
C ALA A 86 2.38 -7.99 -3.88
N GLU A 87 2.87 -8.78 -2.92
CA GLU A 87 2.93 -10.24 -3.06
C GLU A 87 1.53 -10.85 -2.98
N GLU A 88 0.66 -10.32 -2.16
CA GLU A 88 -0.74 -10.73 -2.05
C GLU A 88 -1.50 -10.51 -3.38
N VAL A 89 -1.38 -9.33 -3.98
CA VAL A 89 -1.95 -9.02 -5.31
C VAL A 89 -1.42 -9.99 -6.36
N LYS A 90 -0.10 -10.24 -6.37
CA LYS A 90 0.55 -11.21 -7.27
C LYS A 90 -0.04 -12.60 -7.12
N LYS A 91 -0.14 -13.11 -5.89
CA LYS A 91 -0.65 -14.46 -5.62
C LYS A 91 -2.12 -14.59 -6.03
N PHE A 92 -2.96 -13.60 -5.70
CA PHE A 92 -4.35 -13.59 -6.13
C PHE A 92 -4.48 -13.58 -7.65
N ALA A 93 -3.75 -12.72 -8.34
CA ALA A 93 -3.83 -12.63 -9.80
C ALA A 93 -3.40 -13.95 -10.47
N ILE A 94 -2.26 -14.52 -10.04
CA ILE A 94 -1.74 -15.76 -10.62
C ILE A 94 -2.67 -16.94 -10.32
N CYS A 95 -3.08 -17.13 -9.05
CA CYS A 95 -3.93 -18.25 -8.67
C CYS A 95 -5.31 -18.15 -9.34
N SER A 96 -5.92 -16.95 -9.37
CA SER A 96 -7.20 -16.74 -10.05
C SER A 96 -7.10 -17.02 -11.54
N PHE A 97 -6.03 -16.56 -12.19
CA PHE A 97 -5.80 -16.84 -13.61
C PHE A 97 -5.80 -18.35 -13.90
N PHE A 98 -4.96 -19.13 -13.21
CA PHE A 98 -4.87 -20.55 -13.46
C PHE A 98 -6.15 -21.29 -13.14
N VAL A 99 -6.85 -20.93 -12.04
CA VAL A 99 -8.10 -21.59 -11.68
C VAL A 99 -9.21 -21.26 -12.68
N PHE A 100 -9.42 -19.99 -13.02
CA PHE A 100 -10.47 -19.59 -13.96
C PHE A 100 -10.23 -20.09 -15.38
N VAL A 101 -8.97 -20.07 -15.85
CA VAL A 101 -8.60 -20.68 -17.14
C VAL A 101 -8.81 -22.21 -17.09
N GLY A 102 -8.46 -22.86 -15.98
CA GLY A 102 -8.72 -24.29 -15.80
C GLY A 102 -10.21 -24.63 -15.86
N ILE A 103 -11.08 -23.83 -15.22
CA ILE A 103 -12.54 -23.98 -15.29
C ILE A 103 -13.01 -23.75 -16.74
N ALA A 104 -12.56 -22.67 -17.39
CA ALA A 104 -12.90 -22.39 -18.78
C ALA A 104 -12.53 -23.54 -19.73
N LEU A 105 -11.32 -24.11 -19.56
CA LEU A 105 -10.88 -25.28 -20.32
C LEU A 105 -11.73 -26.53 -20.02
N SER A 106 -12.12 -26.76 -18.77
CA SER A 106 -12.99 -27.89 -18.42
C SER A 106 -14.35 -27.82 -19.12
N ILE A 107 -14.89 -26.63 -19.29
CA ILE A 107 -16.16 -26.37 -19.99
C ILE A 107 -16.00 -26.64 -21.51
N THR A 108 -14.87 -26.30 -22.10
CA THR A 108 -14.63 -26.52 -23.54
C THR A 108 -14.54 -28.00 -23.94
N VAL A 109 -14.17 -28.88 -23.00
CA VAL A 109 -14.12 -30.35 -23.25
C VAL A 109 -15.52 -30.93 -23.45
N GLU A 110 -16.57 -30.31 -22.91
CA GLU A 110 -17.97 -30.70 -23.10
C GLU A 110 -18.54 -30.05 -24.36
N VAL A 111 -18.00 -30.31 -25.52
CA VAL A 111 -18.33 -29.77 -26.84
C VAL A 111 -19.83 -29.39 -27.03
N ALA A 112 -20.18 -28.14 -26.75
CA ALA A 112 -21.47 -27.55 -27.07
C ALA A 112 -21.32 -26.06 -27.38
N ASP A 113 -21.80 -25.64 -28.54
CA ASP A 113 -21.67 -24.26 -29.03
C ASP A 113 -22.36 -23.21 -28.12
N ASP A 114 -23.36 -23.64 -27.34
CA ASP A 114 -24.09 -22.81 -26.38
C ASP A 114 -23.25 -22.41 -25.12
N LYS A 115 -22.08 -23.07 -24.90
CA LYS A 115 -21.22 -22.82 -23.76
C LYS A 115 -20.14 -21.74 -23.98
N ILE A 116 -19.95 -21.24 -25.21
CA ILE A 116 -18.94 -20.21 -25.52
C ILE A 116 -19.06 -18.97 -24.62
N PRO A 117 -20.28 -18.39 -24.39
CA PRO A 117 -20.41 -17.23 -23.51
C PRO A 117 -19.96 -17.50 -22.08
N LEU A 118 -20.16 -18.74 -21.59
CA LEU A 118 -19.75 -19.15 -20.27
C LEU A 118 -18.23 -19.27 -20.15
N VAL A 119 -17.57 -19.82 -21.17
CA VAL A 119 -16.08 -19.85 -21.25
C VAL A 119 -15.50 -18.45 -21.20
N ILE A 120 -16.04 -17.53 -22.02
CA ILE A 120 -15.60 -16.13 -22.05
C ILE A 120 -15.84 -15.48 -20.67
N ALA A 121 -16.98 -15.77 -20.01
CA ALA A 121 -17.28 -15.22 -18.69
C ALA A 121 -16.26 -15.68 -17.63
N PHE A 122 -15.83 -16.94 -17.62
CA PHE A 122 -14.80 -17.40 -16.68
C PHE A 122 -13.42 -16.82 -17.01
N ILE A 123 -13.05 -16.67 -18.28
CA ILE A 123 -11.82 -15.96 -18.66
C ILE A 123 -11.85 -14.51 -18.17
N LEU A 124 -12.99 -13.82 -18.35
CA LEU A 124 -13.17 -12.43 -17.90
C LEU A 124 -13.21 -12.33 -16.36
N ALA A 125 -13.69 -13.35 -15.66
CA ALA A 125 -13.69 -13.37 -14.18
C ALA A 125 -12.27 -13.29 -13.60
N SER A 126 -11.25 -13.77 -14.31
CA SER A 126 -9.85 -13.74 -13.86
C SER A 126 -9.32 -12.33 -13.60
N PRO A 127 -9.30 -11.39 -14.55
CA PRO A 127 -8.84 -10.02 -14.31
C PRO A 127 -9.75 -9.27 -13.31
N ILE A 128 -11.05 -9.56 -13.27
CA ILE A 128 -11.95 -8.97 -12.28
C ILE A 128 -11.56 -9.45 -10.87
N ALA A 129 -11.31 -10.73 -10.68
CA ALA A 129 -10.88 -11.30 -9.40
C ALA A 129 -9.50 -10.78 -8.96
N ALA A 130 -8.58 -10.56 -9.91
CA ALA A 130 -7.27 -9.97 -9.63
C ALA A 130 -7.38 -8.56 -9.01
N ILE A 131 -8.49 -7.86 -9.24
CA ILE A 131 -8.78 -6.55 -8.63
C ILE A 131 -9.65 -6.70 -7.38
N PHE A 132 -10.74 -7.47 -7.47
CA PHE A 132 -11.75 -7.57 -6.40
C PHE A 132 -11.22 -8.25 -5.15
N LEU A 133 -10.37 -9.27 -5.29
CA LEU A 133 -9.82 -10.01 -4.15
C LEU A 133 -8.90 -9.15 -3.28
N PRO A 134 -7.89 -8.44 -3.81
CA PRO A 134 -7.06 -7.56 -2.99
C PRO A 134 -7.86 -6.40 -2.36
N VAL A 135 -8.80 -5.81 -3.11
CA VAL A 135 -9.68 -4.74 -2.61
C VAL A 135 -10.57 -5.27 -1.48
N GLY A 136 -11.18 -6.42 -1.71
CA GLY A 136 -12.05 -7.08 -0.73
C GLY A 136 -11.30 -7.47 0.54
N ARG A 137 -10.09 -7.98 0.39
CA ARG A 137 -9.25 -8.36 1.53
C ARG A 137 -8.82 -7.14 2.35
N GLU A 138 -8.43 -6.05 1.71
CA GLU A 138 -8.11 -4.79 2.40
C GLU A 138 -9.32 -4.24 3.16
N PHE A 139 -10.49 -4.26 2.54
CA PHE A 139 -11.75 -3.86 3.16
C PHE A 139 -12.09 -4.73 4.37
N SER A 140 -11.99 -6.05 4.22
CA SER A 140 -12.29 -7.02 5.27
C SER A 140 -11.31 -6.92 6.44
N ARG A 141 -10.01 -6.74 6.15
CA ARG A 141 -9.01 -6.48 7.20
C ARG A 141 -9.33 -5.22 7.98
N HIS A 142 -9.73 -4.15 7.31
CA HIS A 142 -10.08 -2.90 7.99
C HIS A 142 -11.27 -3.07 8.94
N ILE A 143 -12.25 -3.91 8.59
CA ILE A 143 -13.40 -4.24 9.44
C ILE A 143 -12.97 -5.16 10.59
N PHE A 144 -12.24 -6.24 10.26
CA PHE A 144 -11.88 -7.27 11.24
C PHE A 144 -10.83 -6.77 12.24
N ALA A 145 -9.94 -5.87 11.84
CA ALA A 145 -8.93 -5.26 12.71
C ALA A 145 -9.51 -4.55 13.95
N LYS A 146 -10.78 -4.14 13.88
CA LYS A 146 -11.52 -3.56 15.02
C LYS A 146 -12.01 -4.61 16.02
N ARG A 147 -11.96 -5.89 15.65
CA ARG A 147 -12.48 -6.98 16.48
C ARG A 147 -11.39 -7.60 17.36
N LYS A 148 -11.77 -8.03 18.56
CA LYS A 148 -10.83 -8.62 19.53
C LYS A 148 -10.22 -9.95 19.07
N TRP A 149 -10.96 -10.72 18.28
CA TRP A 149 -10.54 -12.04 17.81
C TRP A 149 -9.58 -12.01 16.61
N PHE A 150 -9.54 -10.93 15.84
CA PHE A 150 -8.68 -10.83 14.66
C PHE A 150 -7.23 -10.53 15.04
N GLY A 151 -6.29 -11.18 14.36
CA GLY A 151 -4.85 -11.02 14.55
C GLY A 151 -4.24 -12.05 15.50
N VAL A 152 -2.93 -11.91 15.69
CA VAL A 152 -2.12 -12.77 16.55
C VAL A 152 -1.35 -11.94 17.58
N PRO A 153 -1.20 -12.42 18.82
CA PRO A 153 -0.35 -11.75 19.79
C PRO A 153 1.12 -11.90 19.39
N ALA A 154 1.89 -10.83 19.54
CA ALA A 154 3.32 -10.78 19.28
C ALA A 154 4.06 -10.23 20.51
N VAL A 155 5.20 -10.82 20.82
CA VAL A 155 6.16 -10.28 21.79
C VAL A 155 7.17 -9.44 21.04
N ILE A 156 7.42 -8.24 21.53
CA ILE A 156 8.35 -7.29 20.91
C ILE A 156 9.59 -7.20 21.77
N TYR A 157 10.73 -7.52 21.19
CA TYR A 157 12.05 -7.37 21.81
C TYR A 157 12.67 -6.07 21.34
N VAL A 158 13.06 -5.22 22.28
CA VAL A 158 13.65 -3.89 21.99
C VAL A 158 14.96 -3.70 22.77
N ASN A 159 15.75 -2.75 22.31
CA ASN A 159 16.94 -2.27 22.99
C ASN A 159 16.76 -0.76 23.28
N GLY A 160 16.19 -0.43 24.43
CA GLY A 160 15.79 0.93 24.76
C GLY A 160 14.75 1.48 23.78
N ASN A 161 14.94 2.68 23.29
CA ASN A 161 13.98 3.39 22.44
C ASN A 161 13.90 2.87 20.98
N SER A 162 14.70 1.86 20.63
CA SER A 162 14.78 1.37 19.23
C SER A 162 13.48 0.83 18.65
N GLY A 163 12.56 0.40 19.51
CA GLY A 163 11.28 -0.20 19.15
C GLY A 163 10.08 0.74 19.10
N GLU A 164 10.18 1.97 19.60
CA GLU A 164 9.03 2.88 19.78
C GLU A 164 8.26 3.10 18.48
N PHE A 165 8.96 3.42 17.41
CA PHE A 165 8.34 3.66 16.09
C PHE A 165 7.56 2.44 15.58
N ILE A 166 8.11 1.23 15.77
CA ILE A 166 7.47 -0.01 15.35
C ILE A 166 6.22 -0.30 16.17
N ILE A 167 6.31 -0.10 17.49
CA ILE A 167 5.18 -0.30 18.42
C ILE A 167 4.05 0.66 18.08
N GLU A 168 4.35 1.96 17.91
CA GLU A 168 3.35 2.94 17.48
C GLU A 168 2.71 2.57 16.15
N ARG A 169 3.51 2.11 15.19
CA ARG A 169 3.01 1.71 13.87
C ARG A 169 2.08 0.52 13.95
N LEU A 170 2.41 -0.49 14.77
CA LEU A 170 1.55 -1.66 14.99
C LEU A 170 0.24 -1.30 15.72
N LEU A 171 0.28 -0.36 16.66
CA LEU A 171 -0.91 0.13 17.36
C LEU A 171 -1.81 0.97 16.45
N LYS A 172 -1.23 1.80 15.56
CA LYS A 172 -1.96 2.60 14.56
C LYS A 172 -2.50 1.74 13.40
N ARG A 173 -1.75 0.72 12.96
CA ARG A 173 -2.03 -0.13 11.82
C ARG A 173 -2.43 -1.55 12.25
N LYS A 174 -3.57 -1.65 12.94
CA LYS A 174 -4.13 -2.94 13.42
C LYS A 174 -4.46 -3.93 12.29
N ASP A 175 -4.56 -3.44 11.06
CA ASP A 175 -4.76 -4.20 9.83
C ASP A 175 -3.58 -5.12 9.47
N PHE A 176 -2.37 -4.88 9.99
CA PHE A 176 -1.25 -5.82 9.87
C PHE A 176 -1.50 -7.16 10.57
N GLY A 177 -2.44 -7.21 11.52
CA GLY A 177 -2.82 -8.42 12.23
C GLY A 177 -1.89 -8.84 13.37
N TYR A 178 -0.82 -8.08 13.66
CA TYR A 178 -0.01 -8.26 14.86
C TYR A 178 -0.52 -7.41 15.99
N LYS A 179 -0.68 -8.03 17.16
CA LYS A 179 -1.08 -7.34 18.40
C LYS A 179 0.08 -7.35 19.37
N PRO A 180 0.75 -6.21 19.61
CA PRO A 180 1.75 -6.10 20.66
C PRO A 180 1.15 -6.54 22.00
N ALA A 181 1.63 -7.66 22.55
CA ALA A 181 1.12 -8.23 23.79
C ALA A 181 2.04 -7.95 24.97
N LEU A 182 3.32 -7.85 24.70
CA LEU A 182 4.38 -7.68 25.65
C LEU A 182 5.58 -7.05 24.97
N ILE A 183 6.29 -6.20 25.67
CA ILE A 183 7.58 -5.65 25.27
C ILE A 183 8.63 -6.21 26.23
N ILE A 184 9.73 -6.74 25.71
CA ILE A 184 10.92 -7.13 26.46
C ILE A 184 12.02 -6.17 26.07
N ASP A 185 12.46 -5.37 27.03
CA ASP A 185 13.53 -4.41 26.82
C ASP A 185 14.81 -4.89 27.51
N SER A 186 15.91 -4.97 26.73
CA SER A 186 17.21 -5.36 27.26
C SER A 186 17.85 -4.32 28.19
N GLN A 187 17.39 -3.08 28.16
CA GLN A 187 17.88 -1.98 29.01
C GLN A 187 16.98 -1.71 30.22
N ALA A 188 15.79 -2.27 30.27
CA ALA A 188 14.89 -2.08 31.39
C ALA A 188 15.40 -2.81 32.63
N THR A 189 15.35 -2.15 33.78
CA THR A 189 15.67 -2.72 35.10
C THR A 189 14.41 -3.05 35.91
N GLU A 190 13.31 -2.38 35.58
CA GLU A 190 12.01 -2.52 36.26
C GLU A 190 10.87 -2.70 35.23
N THR A 191 9.76 -3.23 35.73
CA THR A 191 8.54 -3.33 34.89
C THR A 191 7.88 -1.98 34.74
N SER A 192 7.53 -1.63 33.52
CA SER A 192 6.86 -0.38 33.14
C SER A 192 5.69 -0.62 32.19
N ASP A 193 5.08 0.43 31.70
CA ASP A 193 4.04 0.40 30.68
C ASP A 193 4.39 1.37 29.56
N PHE A 194 4.24 0.93 28.32
CA PHE A 194 4.40 1.75 27.14
C PHE A 194 3.14 1.70 26.28
N MET A 195 2.39 2.77 26.25
CA MET A 195 1.14 2.89 25.47
C MET A 195 0.09 1.79 25.78
N GLY A 196 0.02 1.35 27.04
CA GLY A 196 -0.89 0.28 27.48
C GLY A 196 -0.39 -1.14 27.23
N ILE A 197 0.89 -1.28 26.85
CA ILE A 197 1.57 -2.57 26.69
C ILE A 197 2.58 -2.73 27.84
N PRO A 198 2.51 -3.85 28.59
CA PRO A 198 3.48 -4.09 29.67
C PRO A 198 4.89 -4.27 29.11
N VAL A 199 5.87 -3.62 29.74
CA VAL A 199 7.30 -3.72 29.46
C VAL A 199 7.99 -4.47 30.59
N PHE A 200 8.76 -5.49 30.25
CA PHE A 200 9.52 -6.28 31.22
C PHE A 200 11.02 -6.27 30.89
N PRO A 201 11.88 -6.32 31.90
CA PRO A 201 13.28 -6.64 31.71
C PRO A 201 13.43 -8.07 31.16
N HIS A 202 14.52 -8.31 30.44
CA HIS A 202 14.84 -9.66 29.98
C HIS A 202 15.20 -10.57 31.18
N SER A 203 14.38 -11.61 31.43
CA SER A 203 14.65 -12.59 32.49
C SER A 203 14.15 -13.97 32.07
N ALA A 204 14.73 -15.02 32.70
CA ALA A 204 14.32 -16.40 32.46
C ALA A 204 12.85 -16.63 32.89
N GLU A 205 12.40 -16.00 33.95
CA GLU A 205 11.03 -16.12 34.48
C GLU A 205 10.00 -15.60 33.49
N ILE A 206 10.27 -14.45 32.82
CA ILE A 206 9.35 -13.91 31.84
C ILE A 206 9.37 -14.74 30.55
N ALA A 207 10.52 -15.32 30.17
CA ALA A 207 10.62 -16.22 29.04
C ALA A 207 9.76 -17.47 29.23
N ASP A 208 9.79 -18.07 30.40
CA ASP A 208 8.94 -19.22 30.75
C ASP A 208 7.46 -18.85 30.80
N ALA A 209 7.12 -17.69 31.36
CA ALA A 209 5.74 -17.21 31.36
C ALA A 209 5.20 -17.00 29.92
N ILE A 210 6.00 -16.48 29.02
CA ILE A 210 5.62 -16.32 27.60
C ILE A 210 5.42 -17.69 26.93
N ARG A 211 6.28 -18.66 27.22
CA ARG A 211 6.18 -20.03 26.70
C ARG A 211 4.84 -20.66 27.07
N GLU A 212 4.39 -20.49 28.31
CA GLU A 212 3.09 -20.97 28.76
C GLU A 212 1.90 -20.29 28.08
N THR A 213 2.08 -19.04 27.58
CA THR A 213 1.01 -18.36 26.81
C THR A 213 0.79 -18.95 25.44
N GLY A 214 1.73 -19.74 24.91
CA GLY A 214 1.69 -20.30 23.55
C GLY A 214 1.84 -19.25 22.44
N THR A 215 2.41 -18.09 22.75
CA THR A 215 2.68 -17.04 21.75
C THR A 215 3.69 -17.53 20.73
N LYS A 216 3.36 -17.40 19.43
CA LYS A 216 4.15 -17.97 18.32
C LYS A 216 4.98 -16.95 17.56
N VAL A 217 4.80 -15.67 17.85
CA VAL A 217 5.42 -14.57 17.09
C VAL A 217 6.28 -13.70 17.99
N ALA A 218 7.53 -13.49 17.58
CA ALA A 218 8.44 -12.50 18.14
C ALA A 218 8.83 -11.48 17.08
N ILE A 219 8.90 -10.21 17.46
CA ILE A 219 9.40 -9.11 16.63
C ILE A 219 10.62 -8.53 17.35
N LEU A 220 11.77 -8.60 16.72
CA LEU A 220 13.05 -8.12 17.24
C LEU A 220 13.36 -6.76 16.60
N CYS A 221 13.44 -5.72 17.42
CA CYS A 221 13.77 -4.37 16.99
C CYS A 221 15.17 -4.00 17.51
N ASP A 222 16.17 -4.04 16.64
CA ASP A 222 17.59 -3.76 16.98
C ASP A 222 18.08 -4.53 18.21
N TYR A 223 17.63 -5.77 18.36
CA TYR A 223 17.93 -6.58 19.51
C TYR A 223 19.26 -7.31 19.32
N LYS A 224 20.27 -6.98 20.11
CA LYS A 224 21.67 -7.47 19.96
C LYS A 224 21.95 -8.79 20.71
N LEU A 225 20.97 -9.35 21.41
CA LEU A 225 21.15 -10.63 22.11
C LEU A 225 21.09 -11.82 21.14
N ASP A 226 21.57 -12.96 21.62
CA ASP A 226 21.59 -14.21 20.85
C ASP A 226 20.21 -14.57 20.32
N THR A 227 19.99 -14.27 19.06
CA THR A 227 18.76 -14.58 18.35
C THR A 227 18.50 -16.06 18.22
N THR A 228 19.54 -16.90 18.39
CA THR A 228 19.44 -18.36 18.31
C THR A 228 18.55 -18.90 19.43
N ALA A 229 18.73 -18.40 20.66
CA ALA A 229 17.89 -18.77 21.79
C ALA A 229 16.43 -18.36 21.57
N ILE A 230 16.18 -17.14 21.07
CA ILE A 230 14.84 -16.65 20.80
C ILE A 230 14.16 -17.47 19.70
N ASN A 231 14.86 -17.80 18.62
CA ASN A 231 14.33 -18.61 17.53
C ASN A 231 13.88 -20.01 17.96
N MET A 232 14.43 -20.55 19.05
CA MET A 232 13.99 -21.85 19.63
C MET A 232 12.61 -21.77 20.28
N TYR A 233 12.19 -20.60 20.75
CA TYR A 233 10.94 -20.44 21.48
C TYR A 233 9.75 -20.01 20.61
N TYR A 234 9.99 -19.37 19.47
CA TYR A 234 8.96 -18.84 18.58
C TYR A 234 8.93 -19.55 17.25
N ARG A 235 7.72 -19.77 16.76
CA ARG A 235 7.54 -20.33 15.39
C ARG A 235 7.90 -19.33 14.30
N TYR A 236 7.69 -18.04 14.56
CA TYR A 236 7.95 -16.96 13.62
C TYR A 236 8.70 -15.84 14.34
N THR A 237 9.88 -15.55 13.88
CA THR A 237 10.72 -14.45 14.37
C THR A 237 10.90 -13.44 13.24
N ILE A 238 10.52 -12.19 13.48
CA ILE A 238 10.65 -11.08 12.53
C ILE A 238 11.76 -10.19 13.06
N ASN A 239 12.86 -10.10 12.34
CA ASN A 239 13.97 -9.21 12.71
C ASN A 239 13.84 -7.89 11.93
N ILE A 240 13.74 -6.78 12.65
CA ILE A 240 13.70 -5.42 12.11
C ILE A 240 15.03 -4.77 12.49
N PRO A 241 15.96 -4.61 11.52
CA PRO A 241 17.24 -3.98 11.76
C PRO A 241 17.08 -2.49 12.07
N HIS A 242 18.07 -1.90 12.68
CA HIS A 242 18.09 -0.46 12.99
C HIS A 242 17.85 0.37 11.71
N ILE A 243 17.01 1.40 11.82
CA ILE A 243 16.54 2.20 10.68
C ILE A 243 17.70 2.86 9.91
N GLN A 244 18.86 3.08 10.55
CA GLN A 244 20.04 3.66 9.91
C GLN A 244 20.74 2.70 8.92
N ASP A 245 20.56 1.38 9.05
CA ASP A 245 21.16 0.38 8.16
C ASP A 245 20.23 -0.04 7.00
N THR A 246 19.22 0.76 6.69
CA THR A 246 18.11 0.44 5.76
C THR A 246 18.51 0.27 4.28
N ASN A 247 19.78 0.13 3.96
CA ASN A 247 20.22 -0.30 2.63
C ASN A 247 19.90 -1.77 2.30
N THR A 248 19.26 -2.50 3.23
CA THR A 248 19.07 -3.97 3.19
C THR A 248 17.62 -4.44 3.02
N ILE A 249 16.69 -3.59 2.57
CA ILE A 249 15.24 -3.91 2.65
C ILE A 249 14.77 -4.96 1.62
N THR A 250 15.50 -5.22 0.55
CA THR A 250 15.22 -6.34 -0.37
C THR A 250 16.42 -7.26 -0.47
N SER A 251 16.69 -7.95 0.62
CA SER A 251 17.79 -8.92 0.63
C SER A 251 17.25 -10.31 0.34
N TYR A 252 17.63 -10.88 -0.78
CA TYR A 252 17.51 -12.32 -0.98
C TYR A 252 18.64 -13.00 -0.22
N VAL A 253 18.29 -13.91 0.67
CA VAL A 253 19.29 -14.75 1.34
C VAL A 253 19.89 -15.68 0.31
N ARG A 254 21.20 -15.66 0.15
CA ARG A 254 21.95 -16.59 -0.69
C ARG A 254 22.91 -17.37 0.19
N ASP A 255 22.92 -18.67 0.01
CA ASP A 255 23.89 -19.54 0.64
C ASP A 255 25.14 -19.64 -0.24
N PHE A 256 26.28 -19.31 0.34
CA PHE A 256 27.60 -19.43 -0.25
C PHE A 256 28.37 -20.57 0.44
N GLY A 257 27.80 -21.79 0.45
CA GLY A 257 28.42 -22.95 1.07
C GLY A 257 28.44 -22.90 2.59
N GLY A 258 27.33 -22.55 3.22
CA GLY A 258 27.17 -22.40 4.68
C GLY A 258 27.37 -20.97 5.20
N ILE A 259 27.74 -20.04 4.32
CA ILE A 259 27.82 -18.61 4.66
C ILE A 259 26.61 -17.90 4.06
N LEU A 260 25.77 -17.32 4.91
CA LEU A 260 24.59 -16.58 4.48
C LEU A 260 24.97 -15.18 4.00
N GLY A 261 24.74 -14.91 2.72
CA GLY A 261 24.90 -13.60 2.11
C GLY A 261 23.56 -12.95 1.81
N PHE A 262 23.47 -11.64 2.00
CA PHE A 262 22.31 -10.84 1.63
C PHE A 262 22.58 -10.17 0.28
N SER A 263 21.81 -10.51 -0.76
CA SER A 263 21.91 -9.84 -2.04
C SER A 263 20.75 -8.88 -2.21
N SER A 264 21.01 -7.58 -2.37
CA SER A 264 19.97 -6.61 -2.74
C SER A 264 19.90 -6.49 -4.26
N THR A 265 18.68 -6.36 -4.82
CA THR A 265 18.47 -6.15 -6.25
C THR A 265 17.70 -4.88 -6.48
N HIS A 266 18.22 -4.02 -7.33
CA HIS A 266 17.54 -2.81 -7.79
C HIS A 266 16.82 -3.11 -9.11
N ASN A 267 15.54 -3.48 -9.04
CA ASN A 267 14.80 -3.93 -10.22
C ASN A 267 14.64 -2.87 -11.30
N LEU A 268 14.53 -1.59 -10.94
CA LEU A 268 14.39 -0.49 -11.91
C LEU A 268 15.67 -0.12 -12.68
N THR A 269 16.79 -0.81 -12.43
CA THR A 269 18.00 -0.76 -13.26
C THR A 269 17.98 -1.79 -14.40
N LYS A 270 17.12 -2.80 -14.31
CA LYS A 270 17.00 -3.85 -15.35
C LYS A 270 16.17 -3.32 -16.52
N LYS A 271 16.71 -3.40 -17.74
CA LYS A 271 16.04 -2.92 -18.98
C LYS A 271 14.61 -3.49 -19.15
N ILE A 272 14.41 -4.77 -18.87
CA ILE A 272 13.10 -5.43 -18.95
C ILE A 272 12.12 -4.83 -17.96
N SER A 273 12.53 -4.59 -16.72
CA SER A 273 11.69 -3.99 -15.69
C SER A 273 11.27 -2.56 -16.05
N VAL A 274 12.20 -1.78 -16.57
CA VAL A 274 11.93 -0.41 -17.05
C VAL A 274 10.96 -0.43 -18.24
N ALA A 275 11.15 -1.37 -19.19
CA ALA A 275 10.24 -1.54 -20.33
C ALA A 275 8.83 -1.97 -19.90
N LEU A 276 8.72 -2.93 -18.97
CA LEU A 276 7.44 -3.36 -18.39
C LEU A 276 6.74 -2.23 -17.66
N LYS A 277 7.47 -1.44 -16.87
CA LYS A 277 6.91 -0.26 -16.21
C LYS A 277 6.37 0.74 -17.22
N ARG A 278 7.12 1.02 -18.26
CA ARG A 278 6.70 1.92 -19.34
C ARG A 278 5.48 1.41 -20.07
N ALA A 279 5.45 0.11 -20.38
CA ALA A 279 4.29 -0.54 -21.00
C ALA A 279 3.03 -0.41 -20.14
N LEU A 280 3.17 -0.60 -18.81
CA LEU A 280 2.07 -0.39 -17.85
C LEU A 280 1.60 1.06 -17.84
N ASP A 281 2.49 2.04 -17.83
CA ASP A 281 2.14 3.47 -17.89
C ASP A 281 1.34 3.79 -19.17
N ILE A 282 1.79 3.33 -20.33
CA ILE A 282 1.07 3.55 -21.60
C ILE A 282 -0.28 2.84 -21.60
N PHE A 283 -0.35 1.61 -21.10
CA PHE A 283 -1.61 0.86 -20.99
C PHE A 283 -2.64 1.59 -20.13
N LEU A 284 -2.22 2.11 -18.98
CA LEU A 284 -3.09 2.89 -18.08
C LEU A 284 -3.53 4.22 -18.72
N LEU A 285 -2.65 4.89 -19.48
CA LEU A 285 -3.01 6.08 -20.24
C LEU A 285 -4.10 5.76 -21.26
N LEU A 286 -3.94 4.68 -22.04
CA LEU A 286 -4.91 4.29 -23.07
C LEU A 286 -6.29 3.96 -22.48
N ILE A 287 -6.31 3.18 -21.37
CA ILE A 287 -7.57 2.84 -20.70
C ILE A 287 -8.25 4.07 -20.10
N SER A 288 -7.48 5.00 -19.53
CA SER A 288 -8.04 6.20 -18.92
C SER A 288 -8.39 7.31 -19.93
N ALA A 289 -7.82 7.31 -21.13
CA ALA A 289 -7.97 8.34 -22.14
C ALA A 289 -9.42 8.68 -22.52
N PRO A 290 -10.34 7.71 -22.71
CA PRO A 290 -11.74 7.99 -23.03
C PRO A 290 -12.46 8.85 -21.99
N LEU A 291 -12.05 8.76 -20.72
CA LEU A 291 -12.59 9.56 -19.61
C LEU A 291 -11.79 10.85 -19.42
N THR A 292 -10.46 10.75 -19.43
CA THR A 292 -9.59 11.88 -19.04
C THR A 292 -9.45 12.94 -20.11
N ILE A 293 -9.51 12.59 -21.41
CA ILE A 293 -9.44 13.58 -22.50
C ILE A 293 -10.67 14.51 -22.50
N PRO A 294 -11.94 14.00 -22.53
CA PRO A 294 -13.10 14.87 -22.46
C PRO A 294 -13.13 15.70 -21.16
N LEU A 295 -12.78 15.10 -20.03
CA LEU A 295 -12.72 15.81 -18.76
C LEU A 295 -11.68 16.93 -18.79
N THR A 296 -10.51 16.71 -19.39
CA THR A 296 -9.47 17.73 -19.57
C THR A 296 -9.98 18.91 -20.37
N ILE A 297 -10.71 18.67 -21.47
CA ILE A 297 -11.29 19.73 -22.30
C ILE A 297 -12.32 20.54 -21.52
N VAL A 298 -13.25 19.85 -20.85
CA VAL A 298 -14.32 20.53 -20.04
C VAL A 298 -13.70 21.39 -18.95
N VAL A 299 -12.76 20.85 -18.18
CA VAL A 299 -12.11 21.58 -17.08
C VAL A 299 -11.28 22.74 -17.63
N ALA A 300 -10.57 22.58 -18.76
CA ALA A 300 -9.82 23.68 -19.37
C ALA A 300 -10.71 24.85 -19.79
N VAL A 301 -11.89 24.55 -20.36
CA VAL A 301 -12.89 25.56 -20.70
C VAL A 301 -13.42 26.24 -19.42
N LEU A 302 -13.78 25.48 -18.39
CA LEU A 302 -14.27 26.03 -17.13
C LEU A 302 -13.22 26.94 -16.45
N VAL A 303 -11.95 26.56 -16.45
CA VAL A 303 -10.87 27.40 -15.90
C VAL A 303 -10.73 28.70 -16.69
N LYS A 304 -10.84 28.66 -18.03
CA LYS A 304 -10.79 29.88 -18.87
C LYS A 304 -12.00 30.79 -18.67
N LEU A 305 -13.19 30.24 -18.49
CA LEU A 305 -14.42 30.99 -18.25
C LEU A 305 -14.47 31.64 -16.86
N THR A 306 -13.89 30.96 -15.85
CA THR A 306 -13.95 31.44 -14.46
C THR A 306 -12.81 32.36 -14.07
N SER A 307 -11.71 32.37 -14.82
CA SER A 307 -10.55 33.23 -14.52
C SER A 307 -9.75 33.59 -15.76
N LYS A 308 -9.31 34.87 -15.87
CA LYS A 308 -8.47 35.34 -17.00
C LYS A 308 -7.12 34.58 -17.01
N GLY A 309 -6.61 34.22 -18.19
CA GLY A 309 -5.28 33.65 -18.42
C GLY A 309 -5.28 32.18 -18.91
N PRO A 310 -4.09 31.51 -18.94
CA PRO A 310 -3.96 30.13 -19.45
C PRO A 310 -4.68 29.11 -18.56
N ALA A 311 -5.26 28.06 -19.15
CA ALA A 311 -5.91 27.00 -18.39
C ALA A 311 -4.92 26.10 -17.65
N PHE A 312 -3.74 25.96 -18.20
CA PHE A 312 -2.68 25.09 -17.68
C PHE A 312 -1.56 25.92 -17.04
N TYR A 313 -0.95 25.36 -16.02
CA TYR A 313 0.20 25.91 -15.31
C TYR A 313 1.26 24.82 -15.19
N GLY A 314 2.51 25.12 -15.55
CA GLY A 314 3.64 24.21 -15.46
C GLY A 314 4.58 24.61 -14.32
N HIS A 315 4.61 23.83 -13.26
CA HIS A 315 5.54 24.04 -12.14
C HIS A 315 6.87 23.33 -12.41
N LYS A 316 8.00 24.03 -12.30
CA LYS A 316 9.33 23.41 -12.45
C LYS A 316 9.58 22.39 -11.35
N ARG A 317 9.95 21.18 -11.74
CA ARG A 317 10.29 20.06 -10.86
C ARG A 317 11.54 19.35 -11.36
N ILE A 318 12.18 18.61 -10.47
CA ILE A 318 13.32 17.77 -10.78
C ILE A 318 12.80 16.34 -11.03
N GLY A 319 13.19 15.81 -12.18
CA GLY A 319 12.86 14.45 -12.62
C GLY A 319 14.07 13.54 -12.60
N LYS A 320 13.96 12.43 -13.35
CA LYS A 320 15.01 11.41 -13.45
C LYS A 320 16.36 12.01 -13.87
N ASN A 321 17.42 11.55 -13.22
CA ASN A 321 18.81 11.98 -13.43
C ASN A 321 19.02 13.50 -13.26
N GLY A 322 18.22 14.15 -12.40
CA GLY A 322 18.36 15.57 -12.11
C GLY A 322 17.82 16.51 -13.19
N ARG A 323 17.13 16.00 -14.23
CA ARG A 323 16.60 16.83 -15.33
C ARG A 323 15.40 17.63 -14.85
N GLU A 324 15.41 18.94 -15.11
CA GLU A 324 14.24 19.78 -14.83
C GLU A 324 13.16 19.54 -15.89
N PHE A 325 11.91 19.49 -15.45
CA PHE A 325 10.74 19.41 -16.31
C PHE A 325 9.59 20.28 -15.78
N LYS A 326 8.59 20.56 -16.62
CA LYS A 326 7.38 21.27 -16.25
C LYS A 326 6.30 20.27 -15.85
N CYS A 327 6.02 20.15 -14.57
CA CYS A 327 4.91 19.36 -14.05
C CYS A 327 3.59 20.11 -14.33
N TRP A 328 2.80 19.63 -15.28
CA TRP A 328 1.59 20.28 -15.74
C TRP A 328 0.42 20.09 -14.78
N LYS A 329 -0.32 21.17 -14.53
CA LYS A 329 -1.54 21.17 -13.72
C LYS A 329 -2.57 22.13 -14.31
N PHE A 330 -3.85 21.93 -13.97
CA PHE A 330 -4.81 22.99 -14.18
C PHE A 330 -4.52 24.16 -13.25
N ARG A 331 -4.68 25.36 -13.76
CA ARG A 331 -4.54 26.55 -12.94
C ARG A 331 -5.68 26.61 -11.91
N SER A 332 -5.34 26.47 -10.65
CA SER A 332 -6.24 26.53 -9.50
C SER A 332 -6.11 27.83 -8.68
N MET A 333 -5.12 28.67 -9.03
CA MET A 333 -4.85 29.97 -8.39
C MET A 333 -5.02 31.12 -9.36
N VAL A 334 -5.12 32.32 -8.84
CA VAL A 334 -5.10 33.57 -9.62
C VAL A 334 -3.76 33.77 -10.31
N ILE A 335 -3.72 34.61 -11.38
CA ILE A 335 -2.52 34.79 -12.23
C ILE A 335 -1.32 35.31 -11.44
N ASP A 336 -1.58 36.30 -10.56
CA ASP A 336 -0.53 36.96 -9.77
C ASP A 336 -0.35 36.32 -8.37
N ALA A 337 -0.52 34.98 -8.27
CA ALA A 337 -0.48 34.27 -7.00
C ALA A 337 0.85 34.46 -6.23
N ASP A 338 1.99 34.58 -6.93
CA ASP A 338 3.30 34.77 -6.31
C ASP A 338 3.42 36.21 -5.75
N LYS A 339 3.00 37.22 -6.50
CA LYS A 339 2.96 38.62 -6.00
C LYS A 339 2.01 38.77 -4.82
N GLN A 340 0.84 38.09 -4.90
CA GLN A 340 -0.09 38.07 -3.76
C GLN A 340 0.50 37.37 -2.55
N LEU A 341 1.29 36.33 -2.72
CA LEU A 341 1.98 35.67 -1.62
C LEU A 341 2.94 36.64 -0.91
N GLU A 342 3.79 37.33 -1.66
CA GLU A 342 4.72 38.32 -1.10
C GLU A 342 3.99 39.39 -0.28
N LYS A 343 2.86 39.90 -0.82
CA LYS A 343 2.04 40.87 -0.14
C LYS A 343 1.41 40.31 1.15
N ILE A 344 0.83 39.09 1.09
CA ILE A 344 0.24 38.43 2.26
C ILE A 344 1.29 38.20 3.35
N LEU A 345 2.50 37.75 2.99
CA LEU A 345 3.59 37.52 3.92
C LEU A 345 4.14 38.82 4.54
N ALA A 346 4.05 39.94 3.82
CA ALA A 346 4.44 41.26 4.33
C ALA A 346 3.39 41.83 5.26
N GLU A 347 2.09 41.68 4.94
CA GLU A 347 0.99 42.35 5.63
C GLU A 347 0.41 41.55 6.81
N ASN A 348 0.59 40.20 6.82
CA ASN A 348 -0.04 39.33 7.83
C ASN A 348 0.96 38.44 8.55
N PRO A 349 1.41 38.80 9.77
CA PRO A 349 2.35 38.05 10.55
C PRO A 349 1.91 36.61 10.88
N GLN A 350 0.59 36.37 11.07
CA GLN A 350 0.06 35.05 11.39
C GLN A 350 0.16 34.12 10.18
N MET A 351 -0.22 34.59 8.99
CA MET A 351 -0.08 33.83 7.75
C MET A 351 1.41 33.62 7.40
N ARG A 352 2.28 34.57 7.75
CA ARG A 352 3.73 34.39 7.59
C ARG A 352 4.25 33.23 8.44
N ALA A 353 3.86 33.15 9.72
CA ALA A 353 4.26 32.07 10.61
C ALA A 353 3.73 30.70 10.12
N GLU A 354 2.47 30.65 9.65
CA GLU A 354 1.90 29.45 9.03
C GLU A 354 2.68 29.01 7.78
N TRP A 355 3.03 29.96 6.91
CA TRP A 355 3.81 29.69 5.70
C TRP A 355 5.25 29.24 6.00
N GLU A 356 5.90 29.82 6.98
CA GLU A 356 7.27 29.44 7.38
C GLU A 356 7.31 28.01 7.91
N LYS A 357 6.26 27.60 8.65
CA LYS A 357 6.14 26.24 9.21
C LYS A 357 5.88 25.19 8.13
N ASP A 358 4.84 25.37 7.33
CA ASP A 358 4.29 24.30 6.48
C ASP A 358 4.40 24.58 4.98
N ARG A 359 4.83 25.77 4.57
CA ARG A 359 4.84 26.29 3.18
C ARG A 359 3.47 26.19 2.51
N LYS A 360 2.39 26.25 3.32
CA LYS A 360 1.00 26.16 2.92
C LYS A 360 0.16 27.07 3.81
N PHE A 361 -1.03 27.46 3.31
CA PHE A 361 -2.08 28.10 4.11
C PHE A 361 -3.26 27.14 4.24
N THR A 362 -3.85 27.08 5.41
CA THR A 362 -5.10 26.36 5.67
C THR A 362 -6.25 26.91 4.83
N ASN A 363 -6.32 28.23 4.69
CA ASN A 363 -7.24 28.92 3.79
C ASN A 363 -6.47 29.87 2.88
N ASP A 364 -5.99 29.34 1.74
CA ASP A 364 -5.18 30.11 0.80
C ASP A 364 -6.09 31.05 -0.03
N PRO A 365 -6.00 32.39 0.15
CA PRO A 365 -6.85 33.36 -0.57
C PRO A 365 -6.54 33.43 -2.06
N ARG A 366 -5.42 32.89 -2.52
CA ARG A 366 -5.00 32.86 -3.91
C ARG A 366 -5.74 31.80 -4.72
N ILE A 367 -6.40 30.83 -4.04
CA ILE A 367 -7.10 29.73 -4.70
C ILE A 367 -8.49 30.18 -5.15
N THR A 368 -8.79 30.01 -6.44
CA THR A 368 -10.11 30.34 -7.01
C THR A 368 -11.20 29.39 -6.49
N LYS A 369 -12.49 29.78 -6.58
CA LYS A 369 -13.62 28.93 -6.18
C LYS A 369 -13.59 27.58 -6.90
N LEU A 370 -13.38 27.58 -8.22
CA LEU A 370 -13.20 26.36 -9.02
C LEU A 370 -11.92 25.61 -8.60
N GLY A 371 -10.83 26.33 -8.35
CA GLY A 371 -9.57 25.78 -7.90
C GLY A 371 -9.68 24.97 -6.60
N LYS A 372 -10.53 25.38 -5.66
CA LYS A 372 -10.81 24.62 -4.44
C LYS A 372 -11.42 23.25 -4.75
N ILE A 373 -12.36 23.19 -5.70
CA ILE A 373 -12.99 21.94 -6.15
C ILE A 373 -11.95 21.04 -6.83
N LEU A 374 -11.19 21.61 -7.78
CA LEU A 374 -10.16 20.87 -8.52
C LEU A 374 -9.12 20.24 -7.60
N ARG A 375 -8.62 20.98 -6.60
CA ARG A 375 -7.66 20.48 -5.61
C ARG A 375 -8.27 19.42 -4.71
N LYS A 376 -9.49 19.64 -4.21
CA LYS A 376 -10.20 18.67 -3.35
C LYS A 376 -10.42 17.33 -4.05
N THR A 377 -10.63 17.35 -5.36
CA THR A 377 -10.85 16.14 -6.18
C THR A 377 -9.58 15.62 -6.86
N SER A 378 -8.43 16.30 -6.70
CA SER A 378 -7.18 16.03 -7.40
C SER A 378 -7.29 16.07 -8.94
N ILE A 379 -8.36 16.66 -9.46
CA ILE A 379 -8.56 16.84 -10.91
C ILE A 379 -7.54 17.82 -11.48
N ASP A 380 -7.04 18.76 -10.67
CA ASP A 380 -5.98 19.69 -11.07
C ASP A 380 -4.70 18.98 -11.55
N GLU A 381 -4.48 17.72 -11.22
CA GLU A 381 -3.30 16.94 -11.59
C GLU A 381 -3.46 16.13 -12.88
N ILE A 382 -4.66 16.04 -13.48
CA ILE A 382 -4.88 15.30 -14.75
C ILE A 382 -3.93 15.75 -15.89
N PRO A 383 -3.56 17.03 -16.08
CA PRO A 383 -2.62 17.42 -17.13
C PRO A 383 -1.23 16.76 -17.01
N GLN A 384 -0.87 16.19 -15.86
CA GLN A 384 0.37 15.40 -15.70
C GLN A 384 0.35 14.10 -16.54
N PHE A 385 -0.80 13.65 -17.03
CA PHE A 385 -0.89 12.54 -17.98
C PHE A 385 -0.09 12.83 -19.25
N PHE A 386 0.04 14.11 -19.63
CA PHE A 386 0.93 14.51 -20.72
C PHE A 386 2.41 14.29 -20.36
N ASN A 387 2.82 14.60 -19.12
CA ASN A 387 4.19 14.29 -18.66
C ASN A 387 4.45 12.77 -18.64
N ILE A 388 3.43 11.96 -18.28
CA ILE A 388 3.54 10.50 -18.34
C ILE A 388 3.66 10.04 -19.79
N LEU A 389 2.86 10.61 -20.72
CA LEU A 389 2.88 10.26 -22.14
C LEU A 389 4.25 10.50 -22.77
N ILE A 390 4.91 11.61 -22.47
CA ILE A 390 6.24 11.94 -22.99
C ILE A 390 7.39 11.28 -22.21
N GLY A 391 7.11 10.62 -21.08
CA GLY A 391 8.08 9.86 -20.28
C GLY A 391 8.86 10.67 -19.25
N GLU A 392 8.45 11.90 -18.96
CA GLU A 392 9.02 12.70 -17.85
C GLU A 392 8.54 12.21 -16.49
N MET A 393 7.34 11.60 -16.45
CA MET A 393 6.73 11.00 -15.25
C MET A 393 6.23 9.58 -15.53
N SER A 394 5.87 8.90 -14.46
CA SER A 394 5.15 7.62 -14.43
C SER A 394 3.86 7.78 -13.62
N PHE A 395 2.89 6.86 -13.74
CA PHE A 395 1.75 6.83 -12.83
C PHE A 395 2.19 6.63 -11.38
N ILE A 396 3.14 5.73 -11.16
CA ILE A 396 3.63 5.40 -9.81
C ILE A 396 5.13 5.67 -9.73
N GLY A 397 5.55 6.37 -8.67
CA GLY A 397 6.95 6.71 -8.42
C GLY A 397 7.10 7.64 -7.23
N PRO A 398 8.34 8.03 -6.89
CA PRO A 398 8.60 9.10 -5.95
C PRO A 398 7.94 10.40 -6.37
N ARG A 399 7.47 11.20 -5.42
CA ARG A 399 6.86 12.49 -5.78
C ARG A 399 7.88 13.42 -6.43
N PRO A 400 7.52 14.12 -7.53
CA PRO A 400 8.40 15.10 -8.13
C PRO A 400 8.71 16.26 -7.17
N VAL A 401 10.00 16.50 -6.92
CA VAL A 401 10.50 17.49 -5.96
C VAL A 401 10.95 18.78 -6.62
N THR A 402 10.93 19.88 -5.87
CA THR A 402 11.60 21.14 -6.26
C THR A 402 13.08 21.08 -5.88
N LYS A 403 13.89 21.98 -6.45
CA LYS A 403 15.31 22.06 -6.12
C LYS A 403 15.60 22.27 -4.62
N PRO A 404 14.89 23.17 -3.91
CA PRO A 404 15.06 23.32 -2.46
C PRO A 404 14.57 22.10 -1.66
N GLU A 405 13.58 21.36 -2.16
CA GLU A 405 13.14 20.13 -1.51
C GLU A 405 14.16 19.01 -1.66
N LEU A 406 14.90 18.97 -2.76
CA LEU A 406 15.93 17.95 -3.01
C LEU A 406 17.05 17.98 -1.98
N GLU A 407 17.43 19.15 -1.48
CA GLU A 407 18.45 19.32 -0.45
C GLU A 407 18.10 18.56 0.84
N LYS A 408 16.80 18.41 1.14
CA LYS A 408 16.33 17.65 2.30
C LYS A 408 16.51 16.14 2.17
N TYR A 409 16.76 15.62 0.98
CA TYR A 409 17.03 14.20 0.76
C TYR A 409 18.47 13.80 1.05
N GLY A 410 19.39 14.79 1.16
CA GLY A 410 20.80 14.56 1.46
C GLY A 410 21.43 13.52 0.53
N ASP A 411 22.16 12.57 1.10
CA ASP A 411 22.86 11.51 0.35
C ASP A 411 21.93 10.57 -0.44
N LYS A 412 20.62 10.57 -0.13
CA LYS A 412 19.64 9.74 -0.86
C LYS A 412 19.08 10.41 -2.12
N SER A 413 19.47 11.66 -2.41
CA SER A 413 18.96 12.42 -3.55
C SER A 413 19.19 11.71 -4.89
N ASP A 414 20.40 11.26 -5.17
CA ASP A 414 20.72 10.56 -6.42
C ASP A 414 19.98 9.24 -6.56
N PHE A 415 19.78 8.53 -5.46
CA PHE A 415 19.00 7.30 -5.46
C PHE A 415 17.53 7.56 -5.79
N ILE A 416 16.91 8.58 -5.23
CA ILE A 416 15.52 8.95 -5.54
C ILE A 416 15.38 9.43 -7.00
N LEU A 417 16.37 10.17 -7.51
CA LEU A 417 16.41 10.66 -8.88
C LEU A 417 16.80 9.58 -9.92
N SER A 418 17.14 8.38 -9.50
CA SER A 418 17.46 7.27 -10.42
C SER A 418 16.26 6.78 -11.25
N VAL A 419 15.03 7.11 -10.84
CA VAL A 419 13.77 6.70 -11.47
C VAL A 419 12.89 7.89 -11.87
N GLN A 420 11.88 7.66 -12.74
CA GLN A 420 10.90 8.69 -13.04
C GLN A 420 10.05 9.00 -11.82
N PRO A 421 9.76 10.31 -11.56
CA PRO A 421 8.80 10.69 -10.55
C PRO A 421 7.39 10.22 -10.93
N GLY A 422 6.56 9.96 -9.90
CA GLY A 422 5.20 9.46 -10.06
C GLY A 422 4.12 10.51 -9.84
N LEU A 423 2.97 10.29 -10.49
CA LEU A 423 1.72 11.00 -10.19
C LEU A 423 1.23 10.58 -8.80
N SER A 424 1.30 9.28 -8.51
CA SER A 424 1.08 8.71 -7.17
C SER A 424 2.32 7.91 -6.76
N GLY A 425 2.39 7.51 -5.49
CA GLY A 425 3.52 6.74 -4.97
C GLY A 425 3.29 6.24 -3.57
N MET A 426 4.26 5.51 -3.04
CA MET A 426 4.18 4.87 -1.74
C MET A 426 3.89 5.88 -0.61
N TRP A 427 4.52 7.04 -0.65
CA TRP A 427 4.28 8.10 0.33
C TRP A 427 2.84 8.64 0.25
N GLN A 428 2.31 8.88 -0.97
CA GLN A 428 0.97 9.45 -1.15
C GLN A 428 -0.15 8.53 -0.62
N ILE A 429 0.07 7.23 -0.57
CA ILE A 429 -0.92 6.27 -0.06
C ILE A 429 -0.73 5.93 1.43
N SER A 430 0.42 6.29 2.04
CA SER A 430 0.78 5.88 3.40
C SER A 430 0.49 6.92 4.49
N GLY A 431 0.01 8.12 4.17
CA GLY A 431 -0.30 9.15 5.17
C GLY A 431 -0.23 10.58 4.65
N ARG A 432 0.35 10.83 3.46
CA ARG A 432 0.48 12.14 2.82
C ARG A 432 1.11 13.19 3.77
N SER A 433 0.37 14.25 4.11
CA SER A 433 0.86 15.39 4.90
C SER A 433 1.09 15.09 6.38
N ASP A 434 0.62 13.95 6.90
CA ASP A 434 0.76 13.59 8.31
C ASP A 434 2.10 12.87 8.59
N THR A 435 2.88 12.60 7.54
CA THR A 435 4.19 11.94 7.63
C THR A 435 5.32 12.96 7.55
N GLY A 436 6.30 12.83 8.44
CA GLY A 436 7.52 13.63 8.42
C GLY A 436 8.35 13.40 7.15
N TYR A 437 9.31 14.31 6.91
CA TYR A 437 10.11 14.26 5.69
C TYR A 437 11.01 13.01 5.62
N GLU A 438 11.52 12.54 6.75
CA GLU A 438 12.33 11.30 6.83
C GLU A 438 11.51 10.05 6.48
N GLU A 439 10.27 9.97 6.97
CA GLU A 439 9.38 8.86 6.61
C GLU A 439 9.06 8.85 5.12
N ARG A 440 8.91 10.02 4.51
CA ARG A 440 8.73 10.15 3.07
C ARG A 440 9.93 9.59 2.30
N ILE A 441 11.14 9.97 2.68
CA ILE A 441 12.38 9.47 2.07
C ILE A 441 12.46 7.95 2.19
N THR A 442 12.10 7.42 3.35
CA THR A 442 12.08 5.98 3.60
C THR A 442 11.07 5.26 2.71
N LEU A 443 9.85 5.79 2.55
CA LEU A 443 8.81 5.21 1.72
C LEU A 443 9.14 5.28 0.22
N ASP A 444 9.72 6.38 -0.24
CA ASP A 444 10.16 6.53 -1.62
C ASP A 444 11.35 5.60 -1.92
N SER A 445 12.29 5.46 -0.98
CA SER A 445 13.40 4.50 -1.08
C SER A 445 12.90 3.05 -1.09
N TYR A 446 11.95 2.73 -0.22
CA TYR A 446 11.30 1.41 -0.20
C TYR A 446 10.69 1.06 -1.55
N TYR A 447 9.96 2.00 -2.17
CA TYR A 447 9.37 1.80 -3.47
C TYR A 447 10.40 1.46 -4.55
N ILE A 448 11.49 2.23 -4.62
CA ILE A 448 12.54 2.05 -5.63
C ILE A 448 13.22 0.68 -5.47
N GLN A 449 13.54 0.31 -4.24
CA GLN A 449 14.20 -0.97 -3.93
C GLN A 449 13.31 -2.18 -4.19
N ASN A 450 12.02 -2.08 -3.85
CA ASN A 450 11.10 -3.20 -3.88
C ASN A 450 10.19 -3.19 -5.13
N TRP A 451 10.52 -2.38 -6.13
CA TRP A 451 9.67 -2.23 -7.29
C TRP A 451 9.34 -3.56 -7.97
N SER A 452 8.07 -3.72 -8.26
CA SER A 452 7.49 -4.75 -9.11
C SER A 452 6.20 -4.23 -9.73
N VAL A 453 5.78 -4.82 -10.85
CA VAL A 453 4.47 -4.51 -11.46
C VAL A 453 3.33 -4.66 -10.44
N TRP A 454 3.45 -5.66 -9.57
CA TRP A 454 2.46 -5.92 -8.51
C TRP A 454 2.41 -4.83 -7.45
N LEU A 455 3.56 -4.22 -7.14
CA LEU A 455 3.62 -3.07 -6.23
C LEU A 455 2.94 -1.85 -6.86
N ASP A 456 3.18 -1.60 -8.14
CA ASP A 456 2.49 -0.52 -8.86
C ASP A 456 0.98 -0.74 -8.87
N LEU A 457 0.52 -1.94 -9.21
CA LEU A 457 -0.92 -2.27 -9.19
C LEU A 457 -1.55 -2.08 -7.81
N TRP A 458 -0.86 -2.51 -6.75
CA TRP A 458 -1.33 -2.29 -5.39
C TRP A 458 -1.41 -0.80 -5.04
N ILE A 459 -0.40 0.01 -5.41
CA ILE A 459 -0.42 1.46 -5.17
C ILE A 459 -1.57 2.11 -5.94
N ILE A 460 -1.85 1.69 -7.19
CA ILE A 460 -2.98 2.19 -7.97
C ILE A 460 -4.30 1.92 -7.26
N ILE A 461 -4.53 0.69 -6.83
CA ILE A 461 -5.74 0.29 -6.07
C ILE A 461 -5.89 1.16 -4.82
N LYS A 462 -4.81 1.33 -4.06
CA LYS A 462 -4.81 2.18 -2.85
C LYS A 462 -5.05 3.65 -3.19
N THR A 463 -4.49 4.16 -4.27
CA THR A 463 -4.69 5.56 -4.71
C THR A 463 -6.15 5.83 -5.00
N ILE A 464 -6.82 4.94 -5.74
CA ILE A 464 -8.26 5.05 -6.03
C ILE A 464 -9.06 5.11 -4.72
N TYR A 465 -8.78 4.21 -3.77
CA TYR A 465 -9.44 4.20 -2.47
C TYR A 465 -9.23 5.51 -1.67
N VAL A 466 -7.99 6.03 -1.66
CA VAL A 466 -7.63 7.26 -0.94
C VAL A 466 -8.29 8.49 -1.57
N VAL A 467 -8.35 8.54 -2.91
CA VAL A 467 -9.00 9.64 -3.65
C VAL A 467 -10.52 9.64 -3.39
N ILE A 468 -11.18 8.47 -3.45
CA ILE A 468 -12.63 8.36 -3.17
C ILE A 468 -12.95 8.78 -1.72
N LYS A 469 -12.12 8.42 -0.75
CA LYS A 469 -12.31 8.81 0.66
C LYS A 469 -12.02 10.29 0.93
N GLY A 470 -11.39 11.01 0.02
CA GLY A 470 -11.04 12.42 0.18
C GLY A 470 -10.09 12.73 1.34
N LYS A 471 -9.41 11.72 1.91
CA LYS A 471 -8.45 11.93 2.99
C LYS A 471 -7.16 12.56 2.46
N GLY A 472 -6.77 13.72 3.01
CA GLY A 472 -5.50 14.40 2.69
C GLY A 472 -5.50 15.16 1.35
N ALA A 473 -6.65 15.47 0.79
CA ALA A 473 -6.79 16.48 -0.25
C ALA A 473 -6.96 17.86 0.43
N TYR A 474 -6.02 18.77 0.18
CA TYR A 474 -6.04 20.15 0.65
C TYR A 474 -6.08 21.10 -0.54
#